data_6b23e326acb15f28916c6e59ba046eb2
#
_entry.id   6b23e326acb15f28916c6e59ba046eb2
#
_cell.length_a   1.000
_cell.length_b   1.000
_cell.length_c   1.000
_cell.angle_alpha   90.00
_cell.angle_beta   90.00
_cell.angle_gamma   90.00
#
_symmetry.space_group_name_H-M   'P 1'
#
loop_
_entity.id
_entity.type
_entity.pdbx_description
1 polymer ?
#
loop_
_entity_poly.entity_id
_entity_poly.type
_entity_poly.pdbx_seq_one_letter_code
_entity_poly.pdbx_strand_id
1 'polypeptide(L)'
;MMKHTKLTGMILSLIVVAALALTATGCTQKQAAQTQERDDIAQLSTLTALVSGDFYGSMTVNDLMSHGDFGLGCFNAVDGEMIVVDGVCYQALGDGSVRKADPNETVPFATLCKFNDDFAKKTGDCANLDALKKSLDTAVAEHSKNGMYAVKIHTKYPTIHVRSETKQKEPYQPLDKALETSQTEFNYKDVSGTLVCFYFPDYMSKLNSSGWHVHFISDDGTKGGHVLDVSLKDTNAHFDEASEFTMLVPDTESFKKASINNVGQDSIDKAEKK
;
A
#
# COMPACT_ATOMS: atom_id res chain seq x y z
N MET A 1 -103.46 27.33 -9.62
CA MET A 1 -103.60 27.78 -11.06
C MET A 1 -102.16 27.90 -11.63
N MET A 2 -102.04 27.45 -12.80
CA MET A 2 -100.88 27.47 -13.73
C MET A 2 -99.80 26.45 -13.52
N LYS A 3 -99.77 25.55 -14.38
CA LYS A 3 -98.89 24.45 -14.70
C LYS A 3 -97.58 24.99 -15.30
N HIS A 4 -96.43 24.46 -14.92
CA HIS A 4 -95.19 24.53 -15.70
C HIS A 4 -94.65 23.15 -15.87
N THR A 5 -94.58 22.71 -17.08
CA THR A 5 -94.02 21.50 -17.61
C THR A 5 -92.50 21.53 -17.57
N LYS A 6 -91.90 20.44 -17.06
CA LYS A 6 -90.44 20.23 -17.11
C LYS A 6 -90.05 19.53 -18.41
N LEU A 7 -89.17 20.09 -19.15
CA LEU A 7 -88.50 19.50 -20.31
C LEU A 7 -87.20 18.87 -19.88
N THR A 8 -87.10 17.59 -19.99
CA THR A 8 -85.87 16.82 -19.69
C THR A 8 -85.05 16.77 -20.97
N GLY A 9 -83.91 17.40 -20.91
CA GLY A 9 -82.84 17.29 -21.92
C GLY A 9 -81.80 16.24 -21.53
N MET A 10 -81.77 15.19 -22.31
CA MET A 10 -80.84 14.09 -22.19
C MET A 10 -79.53 14.49 -22.94
N ILE A 11 -78.48 14.74 -22.21
CA ILE A 11 -77.13 15.00 -22.79
C ILE A 11 -76.43 13.67 -22.86
N LEU A 12 -76.17 13.23 -24.07
CA LEU A 12 -75.41 12.03 -24.39
C LEU A 12 -73.85 12.40 -24.27
N SER A 13 -73.23 11.93 -23.25
CA SER A 13 -71.78 12.12 -23.10
C SER A 13 -71.03 11.05 -23.87
N LEU A 14 -70.35 11.46 -24.94
CA LEU A 14 -69.39 10.66 -25.68
C LEU A 14 -68.10 10.57 -24.88
N ILE A 15 -67.75 9.41 -24.33
CA ILE A 15 -66.45 9.15 -23.73
C ILE A 15 -65.54 8.72 -24.87
N VAL A 16 -64.64 9.62 -25.24
CA VAL A 16 -63.50 9.29 -26.13
C VAL A 16 -62.37 8.71 -25.23
N VAL A 17 -62.20 7.39 -25.32
CA VAL A 17 -61.03 6.73 -24.69
C VAL A 17 -59.84 6.94 -25.61
N ALA A 18 -58.98 7.90 -25.26
CA ALA A 18 -57.66 8.06 -25.89
C ALA A 18 -56.72 7.07 -25.26
N ALA A 19 -56.41 5.96 -25.95
CA ALA A 19 -55.35 5.03 -25.58
C ALA A 19 -53.99 5.71 -25.83
N LEU A 20 -53.35 6.25 -24.78
CA LEU A 20 -51.93 6.63 -24.82
C LEU A 20 -51.07 5.35 -24.80
N ALA A 21 -50.56 4.96 -25.96
CA ALA A 21 -49.49 4.02 -26.05
C ALA A 21 -48.19 4.70 -25.55
N LEU A 22 -47.83 4.48 -24.29
CA LEU A 22 -46.49 4.80 -23.79
C LEU A 22 -45.50 3.80 -24.41
N THR A 23 -44.82 4.21 -25.48
CA THR A 23 -43.60 3.54 -25.93
C THR A 23 -42.53 3.84 -24.89
N ALA A 24 -42.31 2.93 -23.95
CA ALA A 24 -41.17 2.91 -23.09
C ALA A 24 -39.94 2.59 -23.95
N THR A 25 -39.30 3.60 -24.55
CA THR A 25 -37.95 3.53 -25.03
C THR A 25 -37.06 3.40 -23.80
N GLY A 26 -36.78 2.15 -23.41
CA GLY A 26 -35.78 1.82 -22.43
C GLY A 26 -34.44 2.29 -22.94
N CYS A 27 -34.04 3.53 -22.63
CA CYS A 27 -32.64 3.92 -22.61
C CYS A 27 -31.96 3.07 -21.53
N THR A 28 -31.37 1.95 -21.95
CA THR A 28 -30.35 1.26 -21.18
C THR A 28 -29.15 2.22 -21.16
N GLN A 29 -29.17 3.18 -20.23
CA GLN A 29 -27.93 3.83 -19.82
C GLN A 29 -27.05 2.67 -19.33
N LYS A 30 -26.09 2.25 -20.17
CA LYS A 30 -24.88 1.62 -19.67
C LYS A 30 -24.30 2.65 -18.70
N GLN A 31 -24.58 2.46 -17.43
CA GLN A 31 -23.83 3.08 -16.35
C GLN A 31 -22.40 2.61 -16.61
N ALA A 32 -21.58 3.48 -17.20
CA ALA A 32 -20.15 3.28 -17.19
C ALA A 32 -19.83 3.05 -15.71
N ALA A 33 -19.34 1.88 -15.38
CA ALA A 33 -18.78 1.64 -14.07
C ALA A 33 -17.73 2.75 -13.92
N GLN A 34 -18.03 3.77 -13.12
CA GLN A 34 -17.00 4.62 -12.58
C GLN A 34 -16.08 3.62 -11.88
N THR A 35 -14.92 3.41 -12.44
CA THR A 35 -13.83 2.78 -11.70
C THR A 35 -13.57 3.75 -10.55
N GLN A 36 -14.19 3.47 -9.40
CA GLN A 36 -13.86 4.13 -8.16
C GLN A 36 -12.35 3.94 -8.03
N GLU A 37 -11.61 5.03 -8.01
CA GLU A 37 -10.16 4.93 -7.77
C GLU A 37 -10.00 4.15 -6.49
N ARG A 38 -9.12 3.15 -6.51
CA ARG A 38 -8.89 2.29 -5.36
C ARG A 38 -8.20 3.13 -4.29
N ASP A 39 -8.82 3.18 -3.13
CA ASP A 39 -8.32 3.84 -1.92
C ASP A 39 -7.96 2.73 -0.92
N ASP A 40 -7.23 1.73 -1.43
CA ASP A 40 -6.84 0.56 -0.65
C ASP A 40 -5.32 0.41 -0.56
N ILE A 41 -4.87 -0.07 0.59
CA ILE A 41 -3.56 -0.70 0.70
C ILE A 41 -3.73 -2.17 0.38
N ALA A 42 -3.10 -2.62 -0.70
CA ALA A 42 -3.00 -4.02 -1.07
C ALA A 42 -1.73 -4.63 -0.48
N GLN A 43 -1.86 -5.78 0.18
CA GLN A 43 -0.73 -6.50 0.75
C GLN A 43 -0.69 -7.94 0.29
N LEU A 44 0.46 -8.36 -0.22
CA LEU A 44 0.76 -9.75 -0.54
C LEU A 44 1.35 -10.44 0.69
N SER A 45 0.74 -11.56 1.11
CA SER A 45 1.15 -12.35 2.26
C SER A 45 1.01 -11.62 3.60
N THR A 46 1.58 -12.20 4.66
CA THR A 46 1.68 -11.57 5.99
C THR A 46 3.15 -11.42 6.38
N LEU A 47 3.46 -10.38 7.14
CA LEU A 47 4.79 -10.20 7.69
C LEU A 47 5.20 -11.39 8.56
N THR A 48 4.25 -11.98 9.31
CA THR A 48 4.51 -13.18 10.12
C THR A 48 4.89 -14.39 9.28
N ALA A 49 4.36 -14.56 8.07
CA ALA A 49 4.79 -15.61 7.14
C ALA A 49 6.24 -15.37 6.71
N LEU A 50 6.57 -14.15 6.27
CA LEU A 50 7.94 -13.76 5.92
C LEU A 50 8.90 -13.99 7.09
N VAL A 51 8.57 -13.49 8.29
CA VAL A 51 9.41 -13.65 9.49
C VAL A 51 9.60 -15.12 9.86
N SER A 52 8.62 -15.99 9.58
CA SER A 52 8.74 -17.44 9.81
C SER A 52 9.66 -18.17 8.83
N GLY A 53 10.12 -17.49 7.77
CA GLY A 53 10.97 -18.05 6.72
C GLY A 53 10.24 -18.44 5.42
N ASP A 54 8.99 -17.98 5.24
CA ASP A 54 8.29 -18.19 3.95
C ASP A 54 8.75 -17.14 2.92
N PHE A 55 9.91 -17.42 2.30
CA PHE A 55 10.56 -16.55 1.33
C PHE A 55 10.22 -16.89 -0.13
N TYR A 56 9.25 -17.77 -0.35
CA TYR A 56 8.85 -18.18 -1.69
C TYR A 56 7.95 -17.14 -2.34
N GLY A 57 8.40 -16.58 -3.46
CA GLY A 57 7.61 -15.64 -4.24
C GLY A 57 6.34 -16.29 -4.80
N SER A 58 5.20 -15.66 -4.58
CA SER A 58 3.87 -16.17 -4.95
C SER A 58 3.18 -15.37 -6.04
N MET A 59 3.68 -14.16 -6.35
CA MET A 59 3.15 -13.26 -7.36
C MET A 59 4.30 -12.63 -8.14
N THR A 60 4.14 -12.41 -9.44
CA THR A 60 5.14 -11.70 -10.24
C THR A 60 5.10 -10.19 -9.95
N VAL A 61 6.22 -9.49 -10.18
CA VAL A 61 6.25 -8.02 -10.12
C VAL A 61 5.21 -7.42 -11.04
N ASN A 62 5.06 -7.94 -12.27
CA ASN A 62 4.07 -7.46 -13.24
C ASN A 62 2.63 -7.52 -12.69
N ASP A 63 2.25 -8.63 -12.08
CA ASP A 63 0.90 -8.80 -11.52
C ASP A 63 0.72 -7.93 -10.27
N LEU A 64 1.75 -7.86 -9.41
CA LEU A 64 1.75 -7.06 -8.20
C LEU A 64 1.56 -5.57 -8.49
N MET A 65 2.22 -5.05 -9.53
CA MET A 65 2.12 -3.64 -9.95
C MET A 65 0.73 -3.22 -10.42
N SER A 66 -0.17 -4.17 -10.68
CA SER A 66 -1.59 -3.86 -10.94
C SER A 66 -2.34 -3.36 -9.69
N HIS A 67 -1.77 -3.54 -8.51
CA HIS A 67 -2.34 -3.15 -7.22
C HIS A 67 -1.89 -1.79 -6.70
N GLY A 68 -0.87 -1.17 -7.33
CA GLY A 68 -0.43 0.15 -6.89
C GLY A 68 0.78 0.67 -7.66
N ASP A 69 1.10 1.92 -7.43
CA ASP A 69 2.24 2.64 -8.02
C ASP A 69 3.24 3.14 -6.95
N PHE A 70 2.95 2.86 -5.68
CA PHE A 70 3.75 3.19 -4.52
C PHE A 70 3.76 2.01 -3.54
N GLY A 71 4.94 1.61 -3.03
CA GLY A 71 5.01 0.43 -2.19
C GLY A 71 6.41 0.02 -1.76
N LEU A 72 6.44 -1.01 -0.92
CA LEU A 72 7.66 -1.65 -0.41
C LEU A 72 7.45 -3.16 -0.22
N GLY A 73 8.54 -3.90 -0.03
CA GLY A 73 8.54 -5.34 0.17
C GLY A 73 9.90 -5.94 -0.07
N CYS A 74 9.94 -7.23 -0.43
CA CYS A 74 11.17 -7.94 -0.78
C CYS A 74 10.95 -8.92 -1.94
N PHE A 75 12.05 -9.41 -2.52
CA PHE A 75 12.01 -10.36 -3.63
C PHE A 75 12.14 -11.81 -3.17
N ASN A 76 11.83 -12.74 -4.06
CA ASN A 76 11.94 -14.18 -3.79
C ASN A 76 13.28 -14.54 -3.15
N ALA A 77 13.24 -15.38 -2.12
CA ALA A 77 14.40 -15.75 -1.31
C ALA A 77 15.06 -14.57 -0.56
N VAL A 78 14.30 -13.50 -0.28
CA VAL A 78 14.78 -12.24 0.31
C VAL A 78 16.01 -11.71 -0.47
N ASP A 79 15.90 -11.68 -1.80
CA ASP A 79 16.96 -11.20 -2.70
C ASP A 79 16.87 -9.69 -2.85
N GLY A 80 17.13 -8.98 -1.78
CA GLY A 80 17.10 -7.52 -1.73
C GLY A 80 15.73 -6.92 -1.45
N GLU A 81 15.73 -5.61 -1.22
CA GLU A 81 14.58 -4.82 -0.85
C GLU A 81 13.83 -4.28 -2.08
N MET A 82 12.51 -4.33 -2.03
CA MET A 82 11.62 -3.76 -3.04
C MET A 82 11.24 -2.34 -2.67
N ILE A 83 11.35 -1.44 -3.63
CA ILE A 83 10.87 -0.06 -3.52
C ILE A 83 10.06 0.28 -4.76
N VAL A 84 8.82 0.70 -4.59
CA VAL A 84 7.96 1.16 -5.70
C VAL A 84 7.67 2.63 -5.53
N VAL A 85 8.03 3.43 -6.53
CA VAL A 85 7.76 4.87 -6.58
C VAL A 85 7.33 5.25 -7.98
N ASP A 86 6.20 5.97 -8.08
CA ASP A 86 5.66 6.49 -9.34
C ASP A 86 5.53 5.40 -10.43
N GLY A 87 5.08 4.20 -10.03
CA GLY A 87 4.87 3.07 -10.92
C GLY A 87 6.14 2.36 -11.38
N VAL A 88 7.31 2.67 -10.81
CA VAL A 88 8.57 1.96 -11.09
C VAL A 88 8.97 1.13 -9.88
N CYS A 89 9.11 -0.18 -10.10
CA CYS A 89 9.61 -1.11 -9.09
C CYS A 89 11.13 -1.21 -9.17
N TYR A 90 11.81 -0.95 -8.06
CA TYR A 90 13.26 -1.07 -7.90
C TYR A 90 13.59 -2.23 -6.96
N GLN A 91 14.71 -2.90 -7.25
CA GLN A 91 15.32 -3.90 -6.39
C GLN A 91 16.67 -3.35 -5.89
N ALA A 92 16.77 -3.13 -4.58
CA ALA A 92 18.04 -2.81 -3.92
C ALA A 92 18.66 -4.11 -3.41
N LEU A 93 19.84 -4.46 -3.89
CA LEU A 93 20.50 -5.73 -3.65
C LEU A 93 21.49 -5.65 -2.48
N GLY A 94 21.81 -6.79 -1.88
CA GLY A 94 22.74 -6.89 -0.77
C GLY A 94 24.19 -6.52 -1.10
N ASP A 95 24.56 -6.35 -2.37
CA ASP A 95 25.85 -5.81 -2.81
C ASP A 95 25.86 -4.27 -2.95
N GLY A 96 24.72 -3.62 -2.65
CA GLY A 96 24.51 -2.18 -2.73
C GLY A 96 24.12 -1.66 -4.10
N SER A 97 24.04 -2.52 -5.12
CA SER A 97 23.51 -2.14 -6.42
C SER A 97 21.98 -2.03 -6.39
N VAL A 98 21.45 -1.13 -7.23
CA VAL A 98 20.01 -0.98 -7.42
C VAL A 98 19.70 -1.10 -8.90
N ARG A 99 18.62 -1.80 -9.21
CA ARG A 99 18.12 -1.95 -10.58
C ARG A 99 16.61 -1.85 -10.63
N LYS A 100 16.04 -1.57 -11.80
CA LYS A 100 14.63 -1.83 -12.03
C LYS A 100 14.39 -3.33 -11.96
N ALA A 101 13.34 -3.72 -11.24
CA ALA A 101 12.98 -5.13 -11.10
C ALA A 101 12.56 -5.75 -12.43
N ASP A 102 12.89 -7.03 -12.64
CA ASP A 102 12.36 -7.80 -13.78
C ASP A 102 10.84 -8.02 -13.53
N PRO A 103 9.98 -7.74 -14.52
CA PRO A 103 8.53 -7.97 -14.39
C PRO A 103 8.14 -9.42 -14.05
N ASN A 104 8.99 -10.40 -14.40
CA ASN A 104 8.74 -11.82 -14.12
C ASN A 104 9.33 -12.29 -12.78
N GLU A 105 10.09 -11.45 -12.09
CA GLU A 105 10.59 -11.78 -10.76
C GLU A 105 9.44 -11.95 -9.79
N THR A 106 9.57 -12.87 -8.83
CA THR A 106 8.47 -13.15 -7.89
C THR A 106 8.73 -12.57 -6.51
N VAL A 107 7.65 -12.28 -5.81
CA VAL A 107 7.61 -11.54 -4.56
C VAL A 107 6.94 -12.38 -3.50
N PRO A 108 7.55 -12.59 -2.30
CA PRO A 108 6.93 -13.29 -1.19
C PRO A 108 6.10 -12.37 -0.30
N PHE A 109 6.49 -11.09 -0.19
CA PHE A 109 5.82 -10.09 0.63
C PHE A 109 5.95 -8.70 0.00
N ALA A 110 4.84 -7.99 -0.07
CA ALA A 110 4.83 -6.58 -0.44
C ALA A 110 3.58 -5.86 0.07
N THR A 111 3.69 -4.55 0.22
CA THR A 111 2.60 -3.62 0.53
C THR A 111 2.60 -2.52 -0.52
N LEU A 112 1.48 -2.29 -1.19
CA LEU A 112 1.31 -1.29 -2.24
C LEU A 112 0.02 -0.51 -2.06
N CYS A 113 -0.01 0.72 -2.57
CA CYS A 113 -1.21 1.49 -2.83
C CYS A 113 -1.11 2.24 -4.16
N LYS A 114 -2.23 2.69 -4.69
CA LYS A 114 -2.24 3.75 -5.69
C LYS A 114 -2.21 5.06 -4.92
N PHE A 115 -1.03 5.69 -4.88
CA PHE A 115 -0.79 6.83 -4.01
C PHE A 115 -1.65 8.04 -4.37
N ASN A 116 -2.52 8.47 -3.44
CA ASN A 116 -3.26 9.72 -3.49
C ASN A 116 -2.66 10.69 -2.47
N ASP A 117 -2.43 11.93 -2.88
CA ASP A 117 -1.93 12.98 -1.98
C ASP A 117 -3.12 13.66 -1.28
N ASP A 118 -3.62 13.05 -0.20
CA ASP A 118 -4.79 13.53 0.53
C ASP A 118 -4.47 14.78 1.35
N PHE A 119 -3.31 14.79 1.98
CA PHE A 119 -2.82 15.94 2.75
C PHE A 119 -1.32 15.93 2.93
N ALA A 120 -0.75 17.08 3.27
CA ALA A 120 0.67 17.22 3.56
C ALA A 120 0.91 17.87 4.91
N LYS A 121 1.98 17.45 5.59
CA LYS A 121 2.44 18.02 6.86
C LYS A 121 3.92 18.29 6.82
N LYS A 122 4.35 19.35 7.51
CA LYS A 122 5.76 19.65 7.72
C LYS A 122 6.38 18.66 8.71
N THR A 123 7.53 18.12 8.35
CA THR A 123 8.27 17.19 9.21
C THR A 123 9.01 17.90 10.36
N GLY A 124 9.33 19.20 10.18
CA GLY A 124 10.38 19.82 10.98
C GLY A 124 11.77 19.24 10.66
N ASP A 125 12.79 19.74 11.32
CA ASP A 125 14.14 19.16 11.27
C ASP A 125 14.15 17.84 12.07
N CYS A 126 14.52 16.73 11.41
CA CYS A 126 14.66 15.42 12.05
C CYS A 126 16.12 15.00 12.05
N ALA A 127 16.66 14.76 13.26
CA ALA A 127 18.06 14.37 13.43
C ALA A 127 18.31 12.87 13.19
N ASN A 128 17.26 12.04 13.31
CA ASN A 128 17.28 10.59 13.16
C ASN A 128 15.89 10.05 12.80
N LEU A 129 15.79 8.76 12.54
CA LEU A 129 14.55 8.08 12.18
C LEU A 129 13.48 8.18 13.29
N ASP A 130 13.85 8.11 14.56
CA ASP A 130 12.91 8.22 15.66
C ASP A 130 12.28 9.62 15.72
N ALA A 131 13.06 10.67 15.45
CA ALA A 131 12.52 12.03 15.34
C ALA A 131 11.55 12.17 14.17
N LEU A 132 11.85 11.54 13.03
CA LEU A 132 10.93 11.49 11.88
C LEU A 132 9.65 10.74 12.24
N LYS A 133 9.76 9.52 12.77
CA LYS A 133 8.59 8.72 13.20
C LYS A 133 7.70 9.51 14.15
N LYS A 134 8.28 10.17 15.15
CA LYS A 134 7.54 11.02 16.10
C LYS A 134 6.81 12.19 15.41
N SER A 135 7.43 12.80 14.41
CA SER A 135 6.77 13.87 13.64
C SER A 135 5.59 13.32 12.84
N LEU A 136 5.78 12.19 12.14
CA LEU A 136 4.72 11.52 11.39
C LEU A 136 3.59 11.01 12.31
N ASP A 137 3.91 10.47 13.49
CA ASP A 137 2.92 10.06 14.51
C ASP A 137 2.04 11.23 14.95
N THR A 138 2.61 12.43 15.03
CA THR A 138 1.83 13.64 15.35
C THR A 138 0.81 13.94 14.24
N ALA A 139 1.23 13.83 12.97
CA ALA A 139 0.32 14.02 11.84
C ALA A 139 -0.78 12.96 11.80
N VAL A 140 -0.43 11.69 11.99
CA VAL A 140 -1.39 10.58 12.09
C VAL A 140 -2.38 10.79 13.24
N ALA A 141 -1.93 11.24 14.42
CA ALA A 141 -2.78 11.46 15.57
C ALA A 141 -3.80 12.62 15.37
N GLU A 142 -3.49 13.59 14.51
CA GLU A 142 -4.40 14.68 14.14
C GLU A 142 -5.55 14.19 13.22
N HIS A 143 -5.35 13.08 12.48
CA HIS A 143 -6.34 12.45 11.61
C HIS A 143 -6.96 11.23 12.27
N SER A 144 -6.26 10.10 12.26
CA SER A 144 -6.68 8.87 12.93
C SER A 144 -5.48 7.97 13.25
N LYS A 145 -5.14 7.83 14.53
CA LYS A 145 -4.11 6.87 14.97
C LYS A 145 -4.46 5.41 14.69
N ASN A 146 -5.71 5.13 14.33
CA ASN A 146 -6.19 3.80 13.94
C ASN A 146 -6.36 3.68 12.42
N GLY A 147 -5.99 4.72 11.65
CA GLY A 147 -5.93 4.68 10.19
C GLY A 147 -4.70 3.94 9.69
N MET A 148 -4.70 3.63 8.42
CA MET A 148 -3.55 3.09 7.68
C MET A 148 -3.08 4.17 6.70
N TYR A 149 -1.77 4.39 6.63
CA TYR A 149 -1.22 5.47 5.81
C TYR A 149 -0.07 4.99 4.95
N ALA A 150 -0.06 5.46 3.70
CA ALA A 150 1.15 5.54 2.89
C ALA A 150 1.69 6.98 2.95
N VAL A 151 3.01 7.15 3.09
CA VAL A 151 3.61 8.47 3.19
C VAL A 151 4.82 8.58 2.27
N LYS A 152 4.80 9.60 1.42
CA LYS A 152 5.84 9.92 0.46
C LYS A 152 6.60 11.16 0.92
N ILE A 153 7.91 11.04 1.09
CA ILE A 153 8.77 12.18 1.45
C ILE A 153 9.89 12.27 0.44
N HIS A 154 9.83 13.27 -0.45
CA HIS A 154 10.90 13.53 -1.40
C HIS A 154 11.68 14.77 -0.97
N THR A 155 12.99 14.59 -0.74
CA THR A 155 13.88 15.67 -0.32
C THR A 155 15.37 15.29 -0.52
N LYS A 156 16.26 16.21 -0.16
CA LYS A 156 17.68 15.90 0.02
C LYS A 156 17.97 15.53 1.48
N TYR A 157 18.50 14.34 1.68
CA TYR A 157 18.82 13.78 2.98
C TYR A 157 20.30 14.05 3.32
N PRO A 158 20.61 14.77 4.42
CA PRO A 158 22.00 14.93 4.89
C PRO A 158 22.68 13.60 5.17
N THR A 159 21.95 12.66 5.81
CA THR A 159 22.39 11.28 6.03
C THR A 159 21.22 10.32 5.87
N ILE A 160 21.49 9.16 5.31
CA ILE A 160 20.55 8.04 5.31
C ILE A 160 21.34 6.74 5.44
N HIS A 161 20.89 5.89 6.35
CA HIS A 161 21.42 4.57 6.62
C HIS A 161 20.37 3.54 6.25
N VAL A 162 20.73 2.66 5.35
CA VAL A 162 19.83 1.61 4.83
C VAL A 162 20.51 0.26 4.91
N ARG A 163 19.70 -0.80 4.85
CA ARG A 163 20.18 -2.17 4.67
C ARG A 163 19.55 -2.80 3.42
N SER A 164 20.18 -3.84 2.96
CA SER A 164 19.60 -4.81 2.05
C SER A 164 20.23 -6.19 2.25
N GLU A 165 19.60 -7.22 1.71
CA GLU A 165 19.95 -8.61 1.93
C GLU A 165 20.45 -9.28 0.65
N THR A 166 21.34 -10.27 0.84
CA THR A 166 21.72 -11.19 -0.23
C THR A 166 20.76 -12.38 -0.27
N LYS A 167 20.51 -12.89 -1.47
CA LYS A 167 19.63 -14.02 -1.74
C LYS A 167 19.89 -15.21 -0.81
N GLN A 168 18.85 -15.69 -0.16
CA GLN A 168 18.90 -16.82 0.74
C GLN A 168 18.90 -18.15 -0.01
N LYS A 169 19.47 -19.19 0.63
CA LYS A 169 19.48 -20.56 0.11
C LYS A 169 18.61 -21.46 0.98
N GLU A 170 17.90 -22.37 0.34
CA GLU A 170 17.13 -23.38 1.04
C GLU A 170 18.01 -24.38 1.84
N PRO A 171 17.54 -24.89 2.98
CA PRO A 171 16.26 -24.58 3.63
C PRO A 171 16.31 -23.19 4.30
N TYR A 172 15.26 -22.39 4.09
CA TYR A 172 15.18 -21.05 4.65
C TYR A 172 15.09 -21.07 6.17
N GLN A 173 15.78 -20.14 6.80
CA GLN A 173 15.71 -19.88 8.25
C GLN A 173 14.68 -18.77 8.53
N PRO A 174 14.19 -18.62 9.78
CA PRO A 174 13.45 -17.44 10.17
C PRO A 174 14.21 -16.15 9.80
N LEU A 175 13.48 -15.09 9.44
CA LEU A 175 14.05 -13.87 8.87
C LEU A 175 15.09 -13.23 9.79
N ASP A 176 14.82 -13.15 11.09
CA ASP A 176 15.76 -12.61 12.09
C ASP A 176 17.10 -13.37 12.09
N LYS A 177 17.09 -14.66 11.75
CA LYS A 177 18.31 -15.48 11.63
C LYS A 177 18.98 -15.34 10.27
N ALA A 178 18.21 -15.23 9.22
CA ALA A 178 18.72 -14.99 7.89
C ALA A 178 19.48 -13.65 7.83
N LEU A 179 18.92 -12.60 8.42
CA LEU A 179 19.52 -11.26 8.47
C LEU A 179 20.87 -11.21 9.19
N GLU A 180 21.09 -12.04 10.22
CA GLU A 180 22.40 -12.10 10.95
C GLU A 180 23.60 -12.34 10.02
N THR A 181 23.37 -12.97 8.85
CA THR A 181 24.45 -13.36 7.93
C THR A 181 24.31 -12.80 6.52
N SER A 182 23.16 -12.27 6.16
CA SER A 182 22.87 -11.81 4.78
C SER A 182 22.71 -10.31 4.65
N GLN A 183 22.47 -9.62 5.76
CA GLN A 183 22.27 -8.18 5.77
C GLN A 183 23.58 -7.44 5.48
N THR A 184 23.50 -6.45 4.60
CA THR A 184 24.57 -5.46 4.36
C THR A 184 24.01 -4.07 4.55
N GLU A 185 24.76 -3.22 5.24
CA GLU A 185 24.34 -1.87 5.57
C GLU A 185 25.12 -0.84 4.75
N PHE A 186 24.41 0.20 4.31
CA PHE A 186 24.95 1.26 3.47
C PHE A 186 24.63 2.63 4.08
N ASN A 187 25.65 3.49 4.15
CA ASN A 187 25.53 4.85 4.66
C ASN A 187 25.74 5.85 3.52
N TYR A 188 24.73 6.65 3.22
CA TYR A 188 24.79 7.69 2.19
C TYR A 188 24.71 9.08 2.82
N LYS A 189 25.38 10.06 2.19
CA LYS A 189 25.38 11.45 2.61
C LYS A 189 24.97 12.35 1.45
N ASP A 190 24.26 13.43 1.76
CA ASP A 190 23.88 14.47 0.80
C ASP A 190 23.15 13.91 -0.43
N VAL A 191 22.29 12.88 -0.25
CA VAL A 191 21.59 12.19 -1.31
C VAL A 191 20.13 12.69 -1.44
N SER A 192 19.69 12.97 -2.67
CA SER A 192 18.28 13.26 -2.97
C SER A 192 17.54 11.97 -3.33
N GLY A 193 16.29 11.87 -2.91
CA GLY A 193 15.48 10.69 -3.16
C GLY A 193 14.15 10.72 -2.44
N THR A 194 13.48 9.57 -2.42
CA THR A 194 12.14 9.39 -1.86
C THR A 194 12.16 8.34 -0.76
N LEU A 195 11.62 8.68 0.41
CA LEU A 195 11.19 7.70 1.40
C LEU A 195 9.79 7.19 1.03
N VAL A 196 9.66 5.87 1.05
CA VAL A 196 8.40 5.13 0.95
C VAL A 196 8.08 4.61 2.32
N CYS A 197 7.06 5.19 2.97
CA CYS A 197 6.70 4.86 4.34
C CYS A 197 5.29 4.29 4.37
N PHE A 198 5.08 3.23 5.16
CA PHE A 198 3.75 2.75 5.50
C PHE A 198 3.59 2.73 7.01
N TYR A 199 2.41 3.14 7.47
CA TYR A 199 2.00 3.08 8.87
C TYR A 199 0.83 2.12 9.04
N PHE A 200 0.99 1.20 9.97
CA PHE A 200 -0.08 0.29 10.39
C PHE A 200 -0.30 0.39 11.89
N PRO A 201 -1.57 0.52 12.33
CA PRO A 201 -1.91 0.52 13.76
C PRO A 201 -1.68 -0.86 14.39
N ASP A 202 -1.57 -0.89 15.71
CA ASP A 202 -1.22 -2.10 16.51
C ASP A 202 -2.11 -3.31 16.25
N TYR A 203 -3.38 -3.10 15.90
CA TYR A 203 -4.29 -4.22 15.60
C TYR A 203 -3.92 -4.98 14.31
N MET A 204 -3.05 -4.42 13.47
CA MET A 204 -2.51 -5.04 12.25
C MET A 204 -1.18 -5.80 12.48
N SER A 205 -0.67 -5.83 13.70
CA SER A 205 0.72 -6.26 14.05
C SER A 205 1.12 -7.66 13.59
N LYS A 206 0.18 -8.53 13.23
CA LYS A 206 0.50 -9.85 12.64
C LYS A 206 0.46 -9.88 11.13
N LEU A 207 -0.20 -8.90 10.55
CA LEU A 207 -0.29 -8.75 9.10
C LEU A 207 0.90 -7.96 8.58
N ASN A 208 1.25 -6.85 9.25
CA ASN A 208 2.36 -5.98 8.89
C ASN A 208 3.13 -5.51 10.15
N SER A 209 4.21 -4.75 9.96
CA SER A 209 4.93 -4.09 11.05
C SER A 209 4.04 -3.02 11.69
N SER A 210 3.77 -3.14 12.98
CA SER A 210 3.07 -2.08 13.72
C SER A 210 3.94 -0.83 13.82
N GLY A 211 3.36 0.33 13.52
CA GLY A 211 4.06 1.58 13.36
C GLY A 211 4.58 1.78 11.93
N TRP A 212 5.76 2.36 11.81
CA TRP A 212 6.34 2.77 10.53
C TRP A 212 7.29 1.73 9.95
N HIS A 213 7.07 1.35 8.69
CA HIS A 213 7.97 0.62 7.83
C HIS A 213 8.45 1.56 6.72
N VAL A 214 9.76 1.68 6.51
CA VAL A 214 10.33 2.73 5.67
C VAL A 214 11.41 2.17 4.75
N HIS A 215 11.22 2.40 3.43
CA HIS A 215 12.24 2.14 2.41
C HIS A 215 12.67 3.44 1.74
N PHE A 216 13.80 3.42 1.06
CA PHE A 216 14.38 4.55 0.36
C PHE A 216 14.81 4.19 -1.05
N ILE A 217 14.66 5.15 -1.96
CA ILE A 217 15.25 5.14 -3.31
C ILE A 217 15.79 6.51 -3.65
N SER A 218 17.04 6.59 -4.15
CA SER A 218 17.61 7.85 -4.65
C SER A 218 17.06 8.23 -6.02
N ASP A 219 17.09 9.53 -6.35
CA ASP A 219 16.56 10.07 -7.61
C ASP A 219 17.24 9.47 -8.85
N ASP A 220 18.52 9.14 -8.74
CA ASP A 220 19.29 8.50 -9.81
C ASP A 220 19.04 6.97 -9.90
N GLY A 221 18.25 6.40 -8.97
CA GLY A 221 17.94 4.97 -8.92
C GLY A 221 19.16 4.08 -8.62
N THR A 222 20.22 4.63 -8.00
CA THR A 222 21.47 3.89 -7.75
C THR A 222 21.68 3.52 -6.29
N LYS A 223 20.87 4.05 -5.36
CA LYS A 223 20.95 3.82 -3.92
C LYS A 223 19.55 3.55 -3.38
N GLY A 224 19.40 2.54 -2.53
CA GLY A 224 18.10 2.18 -1.95
C GLY A 224 18.25 1.14 -0.86
N GLY A 225 17.11 0.79 -0.23
CA GLY A 225 17.05 -0.23 0.80
C GLY A 225 16.04 0.08 1.91
N HIS A 226 15.95 -0.83 2.88
CA HIS A 226 15.20 -0.64 4.12
C HIS A 226 15.89 0.35 5.02
N VAL A 227 15.20 1.35 5.53
CA VAL A 227 15.78 2.46 6.29
C VAL A 227 15.99 2.09 7.75
N LEU A 228 17.23 2.13 8.19
CA LEU A 228 17.64 1.94 9.59
C LEU A 228 17.75 3.27 10.32
N ASP A 229 18.24 4.32 9.64
CA ASP A 229 18.31 5.67 10.18
C ASP A 229 18.31 6.73 9.08
N VAL A 230 17.83 7.93 9.39
CA VAL A 230 17.76 9.04 8.44
C VAL A 230 17.77 10.37 9.16
N SER A 231 18.47 11.37 8.61
CA SER A 231 18.30 12.76 8.99
C SER A 231 17.77 13.58 7.81
N LEU A 232 16.92 14.56 8.10
CA LEU A 232 16.37 15.46 7.08
C LEU A 232 16.11 16.85 7.64
N LYS A 233 16.05 17.84 6.76
CA LYS A 233 15.60 19.19 7.05
C LYS A 233 14.10 19.30 6.81
N ASP A 234 13.47 20.31 7.43
CA ASP A 234 12.05 20.55 7.31
C ASP A 234 11.57 20.48 5.85
N THR A 235 10.69 19.53 5.59
CA THR A 235 10.11 19.29 4.27
C THR A 235 8.64 18.91 4.40
N ASN A 236 7.95 18.72 3.28
CA ASN A 236 6.60 18.17 3.30
C ASN A 236 6.67 16.64 3.28
N ALA A 237 5.93 16.02 4.19
CA ALA A 237 5.50 14.63 4.09
C ALA A 237 4.09 14.62 3.49
N HIS A 238 3.89 13.88 2.42
CA HIS A 238 2.62 13.72 1.71
C HIS A 238 1.98 12.43 2.14
N PHE A 239 0.73 12.48 2.58
CA PHE A 239 0.00 11.36 3.17
C PHE A 239 -1.16 10.94 2.27
N ASP A 240 -1.32 9.65 2.17
CA ASP A 240 -2.46 8.93 1.62
C ASP A 240 -3.07 8.10 2.76
N GLU A 241 -4.32 8.39 3.14
CA GLU A 241 -5.05 7.69 4.20
C GLU A 241 -5.96 6.62 3.58
N ALA A 242 -5.53 5.37 3.64
CA ALA A 242 -6.29 4.28 3.05
C ALA A 242 -7.56 3.95 3.85
N SER A 243 -8.69 3.89 3.15
CA SER A 243 -9.99 3.50 3.72
C SER A 243 -10.24 2.00 3.67
N GLU A 244 -9.48 1.24 2.86
CA GLU A 244 -9.63 -0.19 2.65
C GLU A 244 -8.29 -0.92 2.76
N PHE A 245 -8.34 -2.21 3.11
CA PHE A 245 -7.19 -3.10 3.11
C PHE A 245 -7.50 -4.38 2.35
N THR A 246 -6.74 -4.64 1.29
CA THR A 246 -6.87 -5.82 0.46
C THR A 246 -5.73 -6.79 0.74
N MET A 247 -6.04 -7.98 1.25
CA MET A 247 -5.04 -9.02 1.45
C MET A 247 -5.01 -10.00 0.28
N LEU A 248 -3.86 -10.13 -0.36
CA LEU A 248 -3.56 -11.10 -1.41
C LEU A 248 -2.92 -12.33 -0.73
N VAL A 249 -3.68 -13.41 -0.63
CA VAL A 249 -3.25 -14.62 0.08
C VAL A 249 -2.44 -15.51 -0.86
N PRO A 250 -1.17 -15.86 -0.53
CA PRO A 250 -0.37 -16.76 -1.34
C PRO A 250 -0.99 -18.14 -1.50
N ASP A 251 -0.99 -18.69 -2.72
CA ASP A 251 -1.38 -20.07 -3.01
C ASP A 251 -0.15 -20.98 -3.20
N THR A 252 0.80 -20.89 -2.28
CA THR A 252 2.00 -21.73 -2.28
C THR A 252 1.89 -22.82 -1.21
N GLU A 253 2.53 -23.97 -1.45
CA GLU A 253 2.60 -25.05 -0.47
C GLU A 253 3.37 -24.66 0.79
N SER A 254 4.32 -23.71 0.67
CA SER A 254 5.07 -23.16 1.80
C SER A 254 4.17 -22.33 2.70
N PHE A 255 3.39 -21.38 2.12
CA PHE A 255 2.47 -20.56 2.89
C PHE A 255 1.39 -21.39 3.61
N LYS A 256 0.82 -22.40 2.92
CA LYS A 256 -0.18 -23.31 3.50
C LYS A 256 0.35 -24.07 4.72
N LYS A 257 1.66 -24.28 4.81
CA LYS A 257 2.33 -25.02 5.89
C LYS A 257 3.10 -24.14 6.86
N ALA A 258 3.20 -22.84 6.61
CA ALA A 258 3.94 -21.89 7.42
C ALA A 258 3.38 -21.80 8.87
N SER A 259 4.28 -21.74 9.84
CA SER A 259 3.92 -21.63 11.26
C SER A 259 3.62 -20.19 11.70
N ILE A 260 2.76 -19.50 10.95
CA ILE A 260 2.47 -18.07 11.07
C ILE A 260 2.07 -17.66 12.49
N ASN A 261 1.25 -18.49 13.15
CA ASN A 261 0.72 -18.18 14.50
C ASN A 261 1.77 -18.22 15.61
N ASN A 262 2.92 -18.83 15.36
CA ASN A 262 3.99 -19.02 16.35
C ASN A 262 5.02 -17.89 16.35
N VAL A 263 4.92 -16.93 15.41
CA VAL A 263 5.82 -15.77 15.34
C VAL A 263 5.47 -14.78 16.44
N GLY A 264 6.43 -14.52 17.34
CA GLY A 264 6.31 -13.53 18.40
C GLY A 264 6.65 -12.13 17.93
N GLN A 265 6.17 -11.11 18.65
CA GLN A 265 6.47 -9.70 18.36
C GLN A 265 7.98 -9.43 18.36
N ASP A 266 8.75 -10.07 19.27
CA ASP A 266 10.21 -9.91 19.34
C ASP A 266 10.93 -10.31 18.04
N SER A 267 10.44 -11.31 17.32
CA SER A 267 11.03 -11.73 16.04
C SER A 267 10.72 -10.72 14.94
N ILE A 268 9.51 -10.16 14.93
CA ILE A 268 9.12 -9.07 14.03
C ILE A 268 9.98 -7.84 14.29
N ASP A 269 10.11 -7.43 15.54
CA ASP A 269 10.89 -6.24 15.91
C ASP A 269 12.39 -6.40 15.56
N LYS A 270 12.93 -7.61 15.67
CA LYS A 270 14.32 -7.88 15.26
C LYS A 270 14.50 -7.84 13.74
N ALA A 271 13.49 -8.27 13.00
CA ALA A 271 13.52 -8.26 11.55
C ALA A 271 13.35 -6.85 10.95
N GLU A 272 12.50 -6.01 11.58
CA GLU A 272 12.05 -4.75 11.00
C GLU A 272 12.70 -3.49 11.62
N LYS A 273 13.21 -3.58 12.85
CA LYS A 273 13.63 -2.40 13.63
C LYS A 273 15.13 -2.39 13.98
N LYS A 274 15.91 -3.33 13.43
CA LYS A 274 17.35 -3.43 13.70
C LYS A 274 18.18 -3.30 12.45
#